data_3611eeeef5ea32b4f8faae1e653457a9
#
_entry.id   3611eeeef5ea32b4f8faae1e653457a9
#
_cell.length_a   1.000
_cell.length_b   1.000
_cell.length_c   1.000
_cell.angle_alpha   90.00
_cell.angle_beta   90.00
_cell.angle_gamma   90.00
#
_symmetry.space_group_name_H-M   'P 1'
#
loop_
_entity.id
_entity.type
_entity.pdbx_description
1 polymer ?
#
loop_
_entity_poly.entity_id
_entity_poly.type
_entity_poly.pdbx_seq_one_letter_code
_entity_poly.pdbx_strand_id
1 'polypeptide(L)'
;MELWTGLACLVADPNCKEFRRFGDDGKGAYVNVVAWASSEENFVERVKQVATTLDCIVLEMDGTQLLDSRMREPDYPDELITMRTTAQRQPDDTIFGCFHVWVQSDVN
;
A
#
# COMPACT_ATOMS: atom_id res chain seq x y z
N MET A 1 16.70 -10.56 -4.06
CA MET A 1 15.44 -9.87 -3.71
C MET A 1 14.90 -10.35 -2.38
N GLU A 2 14.30 -9.46 -1.64
CA GLU A 2 13.68 -9.77 -0.35
C GLU A 2 12.27 -9.21 -0.33
N LEU A 3 11.46 -9.70 0.62
CA LEU A 3 10.11 -9.17 0.83
C LEU A 3 10.19 -7.90 1.66
N TRP A 4 9.56 -6.84 1.15
CA TRP A 4 9.45 -5.54 1.80
C TRP A 4 8.00 -5.24 2.11
N THR A 5 7.77 -4.40 3.10
CA THR A 5 6.44 -3.90 3.43
C THR A 5 6.50 -2.41 3.74
N GLY A 6 5.37 -1.77 3.66
CA GLY A 6 5.22 -0.38 4.03
C GLY A 6 3.74 -0.01 4.04
N LEU A 7 3.43 1.12 4.65
CA LEU A 7 2.09 1.68 4.67
C LEU A 7 2.03 2.82 3.67
N ALA A 8 1.28 2.64 2.61
CA ALA A 8 1.11 3.65 1.57
C ALA A 8 -0.09 4.54 1.88
N CYS A 9 0.09 5.84 1.75
CA CYS A 9 -1.02 6.79 1.76
C CYS A 9 -1.37 7.11 0.32
N LEU A 10 -2.55 6.73 -0.11
CA LEU A 10 -3.01 6.91 -1.48
C LEU A 10 -4.07 7.98 -1.57
N VAL A 11 -4.00 8.77 -2.64
CA VAL A 11 -5.07 9.72 -3.00
C VAL A 11 -5.45 9.46 -4.45
N ALA A 12 -6.66 9.87 -4.82
CA ALA A 12 -7.11 9.75 -6.20
C ALA A 12 -6.26 10.61 -7.12
N ASP A 13 -5.96 10.09 -8.30
CA ASP A 13 -5.32 10.89 -9.34
C ASP A 13 -6.31 12.00 -9.75
N PRO A 14 -5.91 13.29 -9.67
CA PRO A 14 -6.80 14.39 -10.03
C PRO A 14 -7.23 14.37 -11.50
N ASN A 15 -6.53 13.62 -12.35
CA ASN A 15 -6.91 13.45 -13.75
C ASN A 15 -7.97 12.37 -13.96
N CYS A 16 -8.27 11.58 -12.93
CA CYS A 16 -9.30 10.55 -13.01
C CYS A 16 -10.67 11.15 -12.65
N LYS A 17 -11.58 11.22 -13.62
CA LYS A 17 -12.88 11.86 -13.44
C LYS A 17 -13.91 10.98 -12.77
N GLU A 18 -13.71 9.67 -12.79
CA GLU A 18 -14.69 8.70 -12.31
C GLU A 18 -14.13 7.81 -11.20
N PHE A 19 -13.32 8.39 -10.35
CA PHE A 19 -12.72 7.63 -9.28
C PHE A 19 -13.77 7.21 -8.23
N ARG A 20 -13.82 5.91 -7.91
CA ARG A 20 -14.82 5.34 -7.01
C ARG A 20 -14.26 4.46 -5.90
N ARG A 21 -12.95 4.25 -5.87
CA ARG A 21 -12.36 3.26 -4.97
C ARG A 21 -12.51 3.60 -3.49
N PHE A 22 -12.64 4.89 -3.17
CA PHE A 22 -12.74 5.33 -1.78
C PHE A 22 -14.19 5.64 -1.37
N GLY A 23 -15.17 5.31 -2.21
CA GLY A 23 -16.55 5.68 -1.98
C GLY A 23 -16.80 7.15 -2.30
N ASP A 24 -18.01 7.63 -1.98
CA ASP A 24 -18.42 8.99 -2.36
C ASP A 24 -17.67 10.07 -1.57
N ASP A 25 -17.39 9.83 -0.30
CA ASP A 25 -16.80 10.82 0.58
C ASP A 25 -15.32 10.58 0.87
N GLY A 26 -14.75 9.49 0.34
CA GLY A 26 -13.36 9.15 0.61
C GLY A 26 -12.39 10.10 -0.07
N LYS A 27 -11.40 10.58 0.69
CA LYS A 27 -10.36 11.49 0.19
C LYS A 27 -9.04 10.77 -0.04
N GLY A 28 -8.84 9.67 0.61
CA GLY A 28 -7.64 8.87 0.47
C GLY A 28 -7.78 7.58 1.25
N ALA A 29 -6.73 6.79 1.23
CA ALA A 29 -6.70 5.53 1.96
C ALA A 29 -5.28 5.21 2.39
N TYR A 30 -5.17 4.56 3.55
CA TYR A 30 -3.93 3.91 3.97
C TYR A 30 -4.04 2.44 3.62
N VAL A 31 -2.97 1.88 3.07
CA VAL A 31 -2.96 0.48 2.67
C VAL A 31 -1.59 -0.13 2.94
N ASN A 32 -1.59 -1.31 3.57
CA ASN A 32 -0.36 -2.08 3.71
C ASN A 32 0.00 -2.69 2.36
N VAL A 33 1.29 -2.69 2.03
CA VAL A 33 1.78 -3.25 0.78
C VAL A 33 2.91 -4.22 1.07
N VAL A 34 2.95 -5.33 0.35
CA VAL A 34 4.03 -6.32 0.42
C VAL A 34 4.47 -6.64 -1.01
N ALA A 35 5.77 -6.63 -1.23
CA ALA A 35 6.33 -6.99 -2.54
C ALA A 35 7.78 -7.43 -2.40
N TRP A 36 8.21 -8.27 -3.35
CA TRP A 36 9.63 -8.57 -3.53
C TRP A 36 10.30 -7.36 -4.16
N ALA A 37 11.45 -7.00 -3.64
CA ALA A 37 12.22 -5.88 -4.19
C ALA A 37 13.70 -6.03 -3.86
N SER A 38 14.53 -5.39 -4.65
CA SER A 38 15.98 -5.42 -4.47
C SER A 38 16.47 -4.39 -3.45
N SER A 39 15.64 -3.40 -3.16
CA SER A 39 15.97 -2.31 -2.24
C SER A 39 14.70 -1.60 -1.81
N GLU A 40 14.82 -0.72 -0.82
CA GLU A 40 13.72 0.13 -0.40
C GLU A 40 13.23 1.00 -1.56
N GLU A 41 14.14 1.60 -2.31
CA GLU A 41 13.79 2.44 -3.46
C GLU A 41 13.03 1.66 -4.52
N ASN A 42 13.48 0.45 -4.81
CA ASN A 42 12.81 -0.42 -5.77
C ASN A 42 11.40 -0.79 -5.29
N PHE A 43 11.25 -1.05 -4.00
CA PHE A 43 9.95 -1.34 -3.41
C PHE A 43 8.99 -0.17 -3.60
N VAL A 44 9.41 1.04 -3.23
CA VAL A 44 8.59 2.25 -3.36
C VAL A 44 8.18 2.47 -4.82
N GLU A 45 9.11 2.25 -5.75
CA GLU A 45 8.81 2.40 -7.17
C GLU A 45 7.75 1.41 -7.64
N ARG A 46 7.83 0.16 -7.19
CA ARG A 46 6.81 -0.85 -7.51
C ARG A 46 5.43 -0.46 -6.98
N VAL A 47 5.39 0.08 -5.77
CA VAL A 47 4.13 0.55 -5.17
C VAL A 47 3.53 1.67 -6.01
N LYS A 48 4.33 2.62 -6.42
CA LYS A 48 3.87 3.73 -7.26
C LYS A 48 3.33 3.27 -8.60
N GLN A 49 3.98 2.28 -9.22
CA GLN A 49 3.53 1.74 -10.49
C GLN A 49 2.16 1.11 -10.40
N VAL A 50 1.92 0.32 -9.34
CA VAL A 50 0.61 -0.31 -9.14
C VAL A 50 -0.44 0.74 -8.78
N ALA A 51 -0.10 1.71 -7.95
CA ALA A 51 -1.02 2.80 -7.60
C ALA A 51 -1.53 3.51 -8.86
N THR A 52 -0.64 3.73 -9.83
CA THR A 52 -1.02 4.34 -11.12
C THR A 52 -2.09 3.51 -11.84
N THR A 53 -1.99 2.18 -11.80
CA THR A 53 -2.99 1.32 -12.43
C THR A 53 -4.34 1.36 -11.70
N LEU A 54 -4.35 1.83 -10.46
CA LEU A 54 -5.56 1.98 -9.65
C LEU A 54 -6.11 3.42 -9.70
N ASP A 55 -5.57 4.25 -10.57
CA ASP A 55 -5.89 5.67 -10.67
C ASP A 55 -5.59 6.43 -9.38
N CYS A 56 -4.54 6.00 -8.68
CA CYS A 56 -4.10 6.60 -7.43
C CYS A 56 -2.71 7.16 -7.53
N ILE A 57 -2.41 8.09 -6.64
CA ILE A 57 -1.08 8.63 -6.43
C ILE A 57 -0.65 8.25 -5.02
N VAL A 58 0.60 7.83 -4.86
CA VAL A 58 1.18 7.60 -3.55
C VAL A 58 1.62 8.94 -2.99
N LEU A 59 0.91 9.41 -1.96
CA LEU A 59 1.23 10.67 -1.31
C LEU A 59 2.46 10.52 -0.42
N GLU A 60 2.54 9.41 0.31
CA GLU A 60 3.71 9.09 1.13
C GLU A 60 3.75 7.59 1.43
N MET A 61 4.94 7.14 1.83
CA MET A 61 5.17 5.77 2.29
C MET A 61 5.72 5.84 3.71
N ASP A 62 5.08 5.16 4.65
CA ASP A 62 5.52 5.08 6.04
C ASP A 62 6.00 3.67 6.37
N GLY A 63 6.96 3.61 7.29
CA GLY A 63 7.39 2.34 7.87
C GLY A 63 7.92 1.33 6.86
N THR A 64 8.54 1.79 5.78
CA THR A 64 9.11 0.89 4.78
C THR A 64 10.28 0.13 5.38
N GLN A 65 10.18 -1.20 5.38
CA GLN A 65 11.18 -2.07 5.97
C GLN A 65 11.04 -3.48 5.42
N LEU A 66 11.99 -4.34 5.76
CA LEU A 66 11.88 -5.75 5.41
C LEU A 66 10.65 -6.34 6.12
N LEU A 67 9.91 -7.18 5.41
CA LEU A 67 8.71 -7.80 5.97
C LEU A 67 9.03 -8.63 7.22
N ASP A 68 10.14 -9.37 7.20
CA ASP A 68 10.53 -10.17 8.36
C ASP A 68 10.77 -9.30 9.59
N SER A 69 11.35 -8.11 9.40
CA SER A 69 11.56 -7.18 10.51
C SER A 69 10.24 -6.67 11.07
N ARG A 70 9.31 -6.33 10.19
CA ARG A 70 7.98 -5.86 10.61
C ARG A 70 7.22 -6.93 11.38
N MET A 71 7.28 -8.18 10.92
CA MET A 71 6.54 -9.27 11.53
C MET A 71 7.16 -9.78 12.84
N ARG A 72 8.33 -9.28 13.23
CA ARG A 72 8.89 -9.52 14.56
C ARG A 72 8.31 -8.57 15.60
N GLU A 73 7.71 -7.47 15.17
CA GLU A 73 7.04 -6.54 16.06
C GLU A 73 5.70 -7.16 16.50
N PRO A 74 5.33 -7.08 17.80
CA PRO A 74 4.15 -7.81 18.29
C PRO A 74 2.82 -7.26 17.80
N ASP A 75 2.80 -6.06 17.22
CA ASP A 75 1.58 -5.37 16.81
C ASP A 75 1.37 -5.35 15.31
N TYR A 76 2.03 -6.23 14.55
CA TYR A 76 1.85 -6.22 13.11
C TYR A 76 0.42 -6.58 12.71
N PRO A 77 -0.12 -5.99 11.63
CA PRO A 77 -1.47 -6.31 11.17
C PRO A 77 -1.59 -7.75 10.71
N ASP A 78 -2.67 -8.43 11.09
CA ASP A 78 -2.90 -9.84 10.73
C ASP A 78 -2.91 -10.05 9.21
N GLU A 79 -3.36 -9.07 8.44
CA GLU A 79 -3.41 -9.22 6.98
C GLU A 79 -2.03 -9.48 6.37
N LEU A 80 -0.94 -9.08 7.03
CA LEU A 80 0.40 -9.33 6.51
C LEU A 80 0.69 -10.82 6.35
N ILE A 81 0.09 -11.67 7.16
CA ILE A 81 0.26 -13.13 7.07
C ILE A 81 -0.23 -13.62 5.70
N THR A 82 -1.44 -13.23 5.31
CA THR A 82 -2.01 -13.59 4.03
C THR A 82 -1.27 -12.93 2.86
N MET A 83 -0.92 -11.66 3.03
CA MET A 83 -0.20 -10.92 2.00
C MET A 83 1.17 -11.53 1.72
N ARG A 84 1.88 -11.98 2.77
CA ARG A 84 3.15 -12.69 2.63
C ARG A 84 2.98 -13.96 1.79
N THR A 85 1.97 -14.77 2.11
CA THR A 85 1.70 -16.00 1.37
C THR A 85 1.39 -15.70 -0.09
N THR A 86 0.59 -14.68 -0.35
CA THR A 86 0.25 -14.27 -1.72
C THR A 86 1.49 -13.82 -2.48
N ALA A 87 2.34 -13.01 -1.85
CA ALA A 87 3.57 -12.53 -2.48
C ALA A 87 4.54 -13.67 -2.80
N GLN A 88 4.59 -14.70 -1.94
CA GLN A 88 5.43 -15.88 -2.18
C GLN A 88 4.92 -16.69 -3.36
N ARG A 89 3.62 -16.73 -3.58
CA ARG A 89 3.00 -17.45 -4.71
C ARG A 89 3.04 -16.64 -6.00
N GLN A 90 3.06 -15.33 -5.89
CA GLN A 90 3.01 -14.40 -7.02
C GLN A 90 4.15 -13.39 -6.89
N PRO A 91 5.40 -13.84 -7.08
CA PRO A 91 6.58 -13.01 -6.77
C PRO A 91 6.73 -11.77 -7.65
N ASP A 92 6.07 -11.74 -8.80
CA ASP A 92 6.12 -10.57 -9.67
C ASP A 92 5.07 -9.51 -9.31
N ASP A 93 4.15 -9.84 -8.41
CA ASP A 93 3.06 -8.95 -8.06
C ASP A 93 3.38 -8.11 -6.83
N THR A 94 2.84 -6.90 -6.81
CA THR A 94 2.83 -6.04 -5.64
C THR A 94 1.48 -6.24 -4.96
N ILE A 95 1.49 -6.71 -3.71
CA ILE A 95 0.28 -7.12 -3.01
C ILE A 95 -0.19 -5.97 -2.12
N PHE A 96 -1.40 -5.49 -2.38
CA PHE A 96 -2.05 -4.46 -1.58
C PHE A 96 -3.02 -5.13 -0.61
N GLY A 97 -3.01 -4.67 0.64
CA GLY A 97 -3.96 -5.12 1.65
C GLY A 97 -5.27 -4.37 1.57
N CYS A 98 -6.01 -4.35 2.67
CA CYS A 98 -7.28 -3.64 2.74
C CYS A 98 -7.05 -2.12 2.74
N PHE A 99 -7.93 -1.42 2.06
CA PHE A 99 -7.90 0.04 2.02
C PHE A 99 -8.61 0.59 3.25
N HIS A 100 -7.87 1.32 4.08
CA HIS A 100 -8.42 2.03 5.23
C HIS A 100 -8.72 3.45 4.80
N VAL A 101 -9.92 3.66 4.27
CA VAL A 101 -10.33 4.93 3.67
C VAL A 101 -10.54 5.98 4.75
N TRP A 102 -10.09 7.19 4.48
CA TRP A 102 -10.35 8.33 5.36
C TRP A 102 -11.07 9.43 4.59
N VAL A 103 -11.82 10.24 5.32
CA VAL A 103 -12.53 11.39 4.77
C VAL A 103 -11.91 12.65 5.36
N GLN A 104 -11.96 13.73 4.60
CA GLN A 104 -11.49 14.99 5.11
C GLN A 104 -12.43 15.47 6.20
N SER A 105 -11.86 15.72 7.38
CA SER A 105 -12.64 16.24 8.47
C SER A 105 -12.92 17.72 8.30
N ASP A 106 -14.18 18.11 8.45
CA ASP A 106 -14.57 19.51 8.42
C ASP A 106 -14.65 20.13 9.81
N VAL A 107 -14.17 19.42 10.78
CA VAL A 107 -14.37 19.80 12.20
C VAL A 107 -13.42 20.92 12.63
N ASN A 108 -12.56 21.31 11.83
CA ASN A 108 -11.56 22.29 12.29
C ASN A 108 -11.87 23.65 11.79
#